data_b038aa897939c0bd5baf70b80e13b748
#
_entry.id   b038aa897939c0bd5baf70b80e13b748
#
_cell.length_a   1.000
_cell.length_b   1.000
_cell.length_c   1.000
_cell.angle_alpha   90.00
_cell.angle_beta   90.00
_cell.angle_gamma   90.00
#
_symmetry.space_group_name_H-M   'P 1'
#
loop_
_entity.id
_entity.type
_entity.pdbx_description
1 polymer ?
#
loop_
_entity_poly.entity_id
_entity_poly.type
_entity_poly.pdbx_seq_one_letter_code
_entity_poly.pdbx_strand_id
1 'polypeptide(L)'
;MSTRIITEPTVEPLVLADVKVHLREDLTSASNDALITTLIQVARQEAEHRLQRALMLQTLEQTLDAFPVATDTNPLAAIVLEMPPVVDVTSVTYTDAAGSTIVLSNTLYTLDAAREPAQLVPSYAAGSWPATQGSVAAVRVRYRAGYSTSAAAATAQAAVPSAIRQWMLLAVGDMYERRAAS
;
A
#
# COMPACT_ATOMS: atom_id res chain seq x y z
N MET A 1 -3.44 -0.44 -16.23
CA MET A 1 -3.63 -0.62 -14.78
C MET A 1 -2.63 0.28 -14.08
N SER A 2 -3.04 1.03 -13.06
CA SER A 2 -2.19 1.98 -12.31
C SER A 2 -2.65 2.01 -10.86
N THR A 3 -1.69 2.05 -9.94
CA THR A 3 -1.96 2.16 -8.49
C THR A 3 -1.35 3.44 -7.96
N ARG A 4 -2.10 4.15 -7.12
CA ARG A 4 -1.66 5.39 -6.47
C ARG A 4 -2.01 5.38 -4.99
N ILE A 5 -1.24 6.10 -4.20
CA ILE A 5 -1.52 6.34 -2.78
C ILE A 5 -2.59 7.43 -2.69
N ILE A 6 -3.65 7.18 -1.93
CA ILE A 6 -4.73 8.14 -1.61
C ILE A 6 -4.51 8.74 -0.23
N THR A 7 -4.07 7.91 0.72
CA THR A 7 -3.77 8.36 2.08
C THR A 7 -2.44 7.74 2.50
N GLU A 8 -1.48 8.60 2.79
CA GLU A 8 -0.16 8.22 3.30
C GLU A 8 -0.27 7.58 4.69
N PRO A 9 0.70 6.76 5.09
CA PRO A 9 0.77 6.25 6.45
C PRO A 9 0.91 7.38 7.47
N THR A 10 0.26 7.23 8.61
CA THR A 10 0.37 8.17 9.75
C THR A 10 1.52 7.83 10.69
N VAL A 11 2.12 6.66 10.52
CA VAL A 11 3.20 6.12 11.35
C VAL A 11 4.31 5.59 10.44
N GLU A 12 5.55 5.89 10.78
CA GLU A 12 6.72 5.39 10.05
C GLU A 12 7.23 4.05 10.64
N PRO A 13 7.88 3.18 9.83
CA PRO A 13 8.39 1.88 10.28
C PRO A 13 9.51 1.99 11.32
N LEU A 14 10.23 3.12 11.35
CA LEU A 14 11.32 3.38 12.27
C LEU A 14 10.93 4.46 13.29
N VAL A 15 11.35 4.27 14.53
CA VAL A 15 11.20 5.26 15.59
C VAL A 15 12.35 6.28 15.50
N LEU A 16 12.04 7.57 15.55
CA LEU A 16 13.06 8.63 15.49
C LEU A 16 14.18 8.43 16.52
N ALA A 17 13.83 8.06 17.76
CA ALA A 17 14.82 7.82 18.83
C ALA A 17 15.79 6.69 18.47
N ASP A 18 15.29 5.59 17.90
CA ASP A 18 16.14 4.45 17.50
C ASP A 18 17.10 4.83 16.36
N VAL A 19 16.61 5.65 15.43
CA VAL A 19 17.44 6.18 14.33
C VAL A 19 18.51 7.12 14.87
N LYS A 20 18.19 8.00 15.82
CA LYS A 20 19.17 8.88 16.47
C LYS A 20 20.27 8.07 17.18
N VAL A 21 19.90 7.01 17.90
CA VAL A 21 20.88 6.09 18.51
C VAL A 21 21.80 5.47 17.45
N HIS A 22 21.23 5.02 16.33
CA HIS A 22 21.99 4.43 15.22
C HIS A 22 22.97 5.43 14.61
N LEU A 23 22.56 6.69 14.46
CA LEU A 23 23.37 7.78 13.92
C LEU A 23 24.35 8.38 14.95
N ARG A 24 24.32 7.93 16.20
CA ARG A 24 25.08 8.52 17.33
C ARG A 24 24.77 9.99 17.59
N GLU A 25 23.54 10.40 17.30
CA GLU A 25 23.02 11.73 17.56
C GLU A 25 22.55 11.87 19.02
N ASP A 26 22.61 13.08 19.55
CA ASP A 26 22.11 13.40 20.88
C ASP A 26 20.57 13.26 20.91
N LEU A 27 20.07 12.39 21.79
CA LEU A 27 18.64 12.13 21.95
C LEU A 27 17.88 13.35 22.48
N THR A 28 18.55 14.27 23.17
CA THR A 28 17.95 15.48 23.75
C THR A 28 17.94 16.65 22.78
N SER A 29 18.76 16.65 21.75
CA SER A 29 18.82 17.70 20.73
C SER A 29 17.78 17.47 19.64
N ALA A 30 16.98 18.48 19.35
CA ALA A 30 16.00 18.45 18.25
C ALA A 30 16.55 19.03 16.93
N SER A 31 17.82 19.47 16.89
CA SER A 31 18.38 20.21 15.75
C SER A 31 18.28 19.47 14.40
N ASN A 32 18.41 18.13 14.41
CA ASN A 32 18.36 17.28 13.22
C ASN A 32 17.07 16.48 13.07
N ASP A 33 16.11 16.60 13.98
CA ASP A 33 14.91 15.74 14.03
C ASP A 33 14.07 15.83 12.74
N ALA A 34 13.87 17.04 12.22
CA ALA A 34 13.12 17.22 10.98
C ALA A 34 13.80 16.55 9.77
N LEU A 35 15.13 16.67 9.68
CA LEU A 35 15.90 16.02 8.64
C LEU A 35 15.84 14.49 8.77
N ILE A 36 16.08 13.95 9.97
CA ILE A 36 16.07 12.51 10.22
C ILE A 36 14.68 11.95 9.92
N THR A 37 13.60 12.64 10.30
CA THR A 37 12.23 12.26 9.98
C THR A 37 12.02 12.18 8.46
N THR A 38 12.51 13.17 7.71
CA THR A 38 12.45 13.14 6.24
C THR A 38 13.22 11.95 5.66
N LEU A 39 14.41 11.65 6.18
CA LEU A 39 15.20 10.50 5.72
C LEU A 39 14.51 9.16 6.02
N ILE A 40 13.80 9.05 7.16
CA ILE A 40 12.98 7.87 7.46
C ILE A 40 11.88 7.69 6.41
N GLN A 41 11.18 8.77 6.03
CA GLN A 41 10.14 8.73 5.00
C GLN A 41 10.72 8.33 3.64
N VAL A 42 11.86 8.88 3.25
CA VAL A 42 12.55 8.53 2.00
C VAL A 42 12.95 7.05 2.01
N ALA A 43 13.51 6.56 3.12
CA ALA A 43 13.89 5.15 3.24
C ALA A 43 12.68 4.22 3.15
N ARG A 44 11.52 4.61 3.73
CA ARG A 44 10.27 3.85 3.58
C ARG A 44 9.83 3.81 2.13
N GLN A 45 9.73 4.96 1.47
CA GLN A 45 9.28 5.04 0.07
C GLN A 45 10.18 4.23 -0.86
N GLU A 46 11.49 4.28 -0.66
CA GLU A 46 12.46 3.49 -1.43
C GLU A 46 12.30 1.98 -1.17
N ALA A 47 12.10 1.58 0.10
CA ALA A 47 11.84 0.20 0.44
C ALA A 47 10.53 -0.32 -0.18
N GLU A 48 9.45 0.45 -0.09
CA GLU A 48 8.15 0.13 -0.69
C GLU A 48 8.25 0.01 -2.22
N HIS A 49 8.98 0.93 -2.84
CA HIS A 49 9.21 0.90 -4.29
C HIS A 49 10.00 -0.34 -4.73
N ARG A 50 11.09 -0.67 -4.03
CA ARG A 50 11.93 -1.84 -4.36
C ARG A 50 11.22 -3.17 -4.12
N LEU A 51 10.46 -3.25 -3.03
CA LEU A 51 9.76 -4.48 -2.63
C LEU A 51 8.40 -4.63 -3.30
N GLN A 52 7.87 -3.56 -3.90
CA GLN A 52 6.50 -3.48 -4.42
C GLN A 52 5.47 -3.89 -3.34
N ARG A 53 5.68 -3.38 -2.11
CA ARG A 53 4.88 -3.72 -0.91
C ARG A 53 4.59 -2.48 -0.08
N ALA A 54 3.41 -2.40 0.50
CA ALA A 54 3.08 -1.41 1.51
C ALA A 54 3.64 -1.84 2.87
N LEU A 55 4.50 -1.03 3.48
CA LEU A 55 5.09 -1.36 4.79
C LEU A 55 4.19 -0.94 5.93
N MET A 56 3.62 0.24 5.86
CA MET A 56 2.71 0.80 6.86
C MET A 56 1.31 0.90 6.29
N LEU A 57 0.31 0.93 7.19
CA LEU A 57 -1.09 1.01 6.76
C LEU A 57 -1.34 2.30 5.97
N GLN A 58 -1.71 2.14 4.72
CA GLN A 58 -2.03 3.21 3.79
C GLN A 58 -3.22 2.86 2.92
N THR A 59 -3.88 3.86 2.35
CA THR A 59 -5.00 3.66 1.43
C THR A 59 -4.51 3.84 0.00
N LEU A 60 -4.74 2.83 -0.81
CA LEU A 60 -4.37 2.77 -2.22
C LEU A 60 -5.62 2.79 -3.10
N GLU A 61 -5.49 3.31 -4.30
CA GLU A 61 -6.51 3.21 -5.35
C GLU A 61 -5.86 2.63 -6.60
N GLN A 62 -6.38 1.49 -7.02
CA GLN A 62 -5.99 0.83 -8.27
C GLN A 62 -7.05 1.07 -9.31
N THR A 63 -6.64 1.49 -10.52
CA THR A 63 -7.52 1.78 -11.64
C THR A 63 -7.34 0.77 -12.76
N LEU A 64 -8.46 0.36 -13.37
CA LEU A 64 -8.52 -0.49 -14.54
C LEU A 64 -9.49 0.12 -15.57
N ASP A 65 -9.28 -0.18 -16.83
CA ASP A 65 -10.15 0.33 -17.91
C ASP A 65 -11.45 -0.50 -18.07
N ALA A 66 -11.44 -1.73 -17.56
CA ALA A 66 -12.61 -2.60 -17.47
C ALA A 66 -12.41 -3.64 -16.39
N PHE A 67 -13.49 -4.26 -15.94
CA PHE A 67 -13.38 -5.48 -15.15
C PHE A 67 -12.77 -6.62 -15.98
N PRO A 68 -11.95 -7.50 -15.39
CA PRO A 68 -11.45 -8.66 -16.10
C PRO A 68 -12.60 -9.64 -16.43
N VAL A 69 -12.43 -10.33 -17.54
CA VAL A 69 -13.31 -11.47 -17.91
C VAL A 69 -12.64 -12.79 -17.58
N ALA A 70 -13.43 -13.82 -17.35
CA ALA A 70 -12.92 -15.15 -17.15
C ALA A 70 -12.21 -15.67 -18.42
N THR A 71 -11.01 -16.21 -18.22
CA THR A 71 -10.17 -16.80 -19.27
C THR A 71 -9.51 -18.06 -18.73
N ASP A 72 -8.88 -18.86 -19.58
CA ASP A 72 -8.15 -20.06 -19.14
C ASP A 72 -7.04 -19.75 -18.13
N THR A 73 -6.43 -18.56 -18.23
CA THR A 73 -5.36 -18.11 -17.31
C THR A 73 -5.89 -17.33 -16.10
N ASN A 74 -7.12 -16.84 -16.16
CA ASN A 74 -7.80 -16.13 -15.07
C ASN A 74 -9.26 -16.61 -14.97
N PRO A 75 -9.51 -17.86 -14.56
CA PRO A 75 -10.85 -18.46 -14.59
C PRO A 75 -11.85 -17.79 -13.62
N LEU A 76 -11.34 -17.11 -12.60
CA LEU A 76 -12.17 -16.38 -11.63
C LEU A 76 -12.39 -14.92 -11.98
N ALA A 77 -11.92 -14.47 -13.15
CA ALA A 77 -11.92 -13.04 -13.50
C ALA A 77 -11.36 -12.15 -12.38
N ALA A 78 -10.28 -12.59 -11.74
CA ALA A 78 -9.70 -11.94 -10.57
C ALA A 78 -9.03 -10.62 -10.93
N ILE A 79 -9.23 -9.61 -10.08
CA ILE A 79 -8.41 -8.40 -10.04
C ILE A 79 -7.28 -8.67 -9.05
N VAL A 80 -6.04 -8.65 -9.52
CA VAL A 80 -4.85 -8.75 -8.67
C VAL A 80 -4.59 -7.39 -8.08
N LEU A 81 -4.54 -7.31 -6.73
CA LEU A 81 -4.28 -6.06 -6.01
C LEU A 81 -2.77 -5.90 -5.79
N GLU A 82 -2.26 -4.76 -6.22
CA GLU A 82 -0.84 -4.42 -6.10
C GLU A 82 -0.48 -3.99 -4.66
N MET A 83 0.81 -3.89 -4.37
CA MET A 83 1.35 -3.43 -3.08
C MET A 83 0.83 -4.23 -1.86
N PRO A 84 1.03 -5.57 -1.83
CA PRO A 84 0.67 -6.38 -0.67
C PRO A 84 1.47 -5.95 0.59
N PRO A 85 1.08 -6.40 1.79
CA PRO A 85 -0.09 -7.20 2.10
C PRO A 85 -1.38 -6.37 2.14
N VAL A 86 -2.41 -6.84 1.47
CA VAL A 86 -3.72 -6.18 1.46
C VAL A 86 -4.49 -6.54 2.72
N VAL A 87 -5.05 -5.53 3.37
CA VAL A 87 -5.84 -5.67 4.61
C VAL A 87 -7.31 -5.85 4.29
N ASP A 88 -7.88 -4.91 3.56
CA ASP A 88 -9.29 -4.92 3.16
C ASP A 88 -9.54 -4.04 1.93
N VAL A 89 -10.72 -4.21 1.33
CA VAL A 89 -11.22 -3.36 0.25
C VAL A 89 -12.26 -2.39 0.81
N THR A 90 -11.97 -1.11 0.66
CA THR A 90 -12.83 -0.03 1.17
C THR A 90 -14.01 0.23 0.22
N SER A 91 -13.77 0.25 -1.09
CA SER A 91 -14.81 0.44 -2.10
C SER A 91 -14.35 -0.04 -3.47
N VAL A 92 -15.32 -0.49 -4.26
CA VAL A 92 -15.16 -0.70 -5.69
C VAL A 92 -16.16 0.20 -6.40
N THR A 93 -15.68 1.07 -7.27
CA THR A 93 -16.53 1.95 -8.09
C THR A 93 -16.28 1.70 -9.56
N TYR A 94 -17.30 1.82 -10.37
CA TYR A 94 -17.15 1.66 -11.81
C TYR A 94 -18.09 2.58 -12.57
N THR A 95 -17.77 2.87 -13.82
CA THR A 95 -18.64 3.57 -14.75
C THR A 95 -19.42 2.54 -15.54
N ASP A 96 -20.75 2.56 -15.43
CA ASP A 96 -21.62 1.64 -16.13
C ASP A 96 -21.73 1.99 -17.64
N ALA A 97 -22.43 1.15 -18.41
CA ALA A 97 -22.60 1.35 -19.85
C ALA A 97 -23.36 2.65 -20.21
N ALA A 98 -24.10 3.25 -19.26
CA ALA A 98 -24.82 4.51 -19.43
C ALA A 98 -23.93 5.73 -19.05
N GLY A 99 -22.71 5.52 -18.58
CA GLY A 99 -21.79 6.59 -18.16
C GLY A 99 -21.96 7.04 -16.70
N SER A 100 -22.77 6.34 -15.91
CA SER A 100 -22.99 6.66 -14.50
C SER A 100 -21.96 5.99 -13.61
N THR A 101 -21.46 6.71 -12.60
CA THR A 101 -20.57 6.11 -11.59
C THR A 101 -21.38 5.35 -10.55
N ILE A 102 -21.13 4.06 -10.43
CA ILE A 102 -21.79 3.14 -9.52
C ILE A 102 -20.81 2.65 -8.46
N VAL A 103 -21.26 2.59 -7.21
CA VAL A 103 -20.53 1.89 -6.14
C VAL A 103 -21.00 0.44 -6.11
N LEU A 104 -20.09 -0.50 -6.34
CA LEU A 104 -20.40 -1.91 -6.30
C LEU A 104 -20.60 -2.37 -4.84
N SER A 105 -21.72 -3.06 -4.57
CA SER A 105 -21.98 -3.61 -3.24
C SER A 105 -20.89 -4.60 -2.84
N ASN A 106 -20.44 -4.54 -1.59
CA ASN A 106 -19.45 -5.46 -1.04
C ASN A 106 -19.92 -6.93 -0.98
N THR A 107 -21.22 -7.18 -1.16
CA THR A 107 -21.80 -8.53 -1.29
C THR A 107 -21.55 -9.17 -2.65
N LEU A 108 -21.16 -8.36 -3.65
CA LEU A 108 -20.95 -8.80 -5.04
C LEU A 108 -19.50 -9.18 -5.35
N TYR A 109 -18.60 -9.05 -4.40
CA TYR A 109 -17.20 -9.47 -4.55
C TYR A 109 -16.66 -10.12 -3.27
N THR A 110 -15.57 -10.86 -3.41
CA THR A 110 -14.86 -11.51 -2.31
C THR A 110 -13.37 -11.17 -2.42
N LEU A 111 -12.78 -10.75 -1.31
CA LEU A 111 -11.33 -10.55 -1.21
C LEU A 111 -10.67 -11.85 -0.74
N ASP A 112 -9.73 -12.38 -1.51
CA ASP A 112 -8.78 -13.40 -1.08
C ASP A 112 -7.47 -12.71 -0.67
N ALA A 113 -7.39 -12.33 0.60
CA ALA A 113 -6.21 -11.73 1.20
C ALA A 113 -5.18 -12.77 1.68
N ALA A 114 -5.50 -14.05 1.64
CA ALA A 114 -4.57 -15.11 2.00
C ALA A 114 -3.50 -15.35 0.91
N ARG A 115 -3.78 -14.90 -0.30
CA ARG A 115 -2.82 -14.93 -1.41
C ARG A 115 -1.93 -13.69 -1.41
N GLU A 116 -0.73 -13.85 -1.93
CA GLU A 116 0.17 -12.75 -2.26
C GLU A 116 0.63 -12.86 -3.73
N PRO A 117 0.27 -11.89 -4.57
CA PRO A 117 -0.63 -10.75 -4.30
C PRO A 117 -2.08 -11.16 -4.07
N ALA A 118 -2.81 -10.37 -3.26
CA ALA A 118 -4.22 -10.58 -2.96
C ALA A 118 -5.08 -10.48 -4.23
N GLN A 119 -6.20 -11.18 -4.23
CA GLN A 119 -7.12 -11.21 -5.37
C GLN A 119 -8.53 -10.79 -4.95
N LEU A 120 -9.13 -9.94 -5.76
CA LEU A 120 -10.54 -9.58 -5.66
C LEU A 120 -11.32 -10.28 -6.77
N VAL A 121 -12.30 -11.08 -6.41
CA VAL A 121 -13.08 -11.90 -7.36
C VAL A 121 -14.57 -11.60 -7.22
N PRO A 122 -15.39 -11.79 -8.27
CA PRO A 122 -16.84 -11.76 -8.13
C PRO A 122 -17.29 -12.78 -7.08
N SER A 123 -18.26 -12.41 -6.26
CA SER A 123 -18.85 -13.38 -5.32
C SER A 123 -19.63 -14.45 -6.10
N TYR A 124 -19.82 -15.61 -5.47
CA TYR A 124 -20.63 -16.69 -6.08
C TYR A 124 -22.04 -16.22 -6.46
N ALA A 125 -22.63 -15.35 -5.64
CA ALA A 125 -23.97 -14.81 -5.89
C ALA A 125 -24.01 -13.83 -7.07
N ALA A 126 -22.92 -13.11 -7.35
CA ALA A 126 -22.81 -12.21 -8.51
C ALA A 126 -22.52 -12.97 -9.81
N GLY A 127 -21.83 -14.09 -9.72
CA GLY A 127 -21.42 -14.91 -10.87
C GLY A 127 -20.37 -14.26 -11.78
N SER A 128 -20.49 -12.97 -12.08
CA SER A 128 -19.55 -12.22 -12.91
C SER A 128 -19.51 -10.75 -12.51
N TRP A 129 -18.49 -10.02 -12.98
CA TRP A 129 -18.45 -8.58 -12.86
C TRP A 129 -19.53 -7.91 -13.73
N PRO A 130 -20.02 -6.72 -13.32
CA PRO A 130 -20.95 -5.94 -14.13
C PRO A 130 -20.29 -5.41 -15.40
N ALA A 131 -21.11 -5.11 -16.41
CA ALA A 131 -20.63 -4.45 -17.62
C ALA A 131 -20.21 -3.02 -17.33
N THR A 132 -19.09 -2.58 -17.91
CA THR A 132 -18.56 -1.22 -17.79
C THR A 132 -18.60 -0.51 -19.13
N GLN A 133 -18.62 0.82 -19.07
CA GLN A 133 -18.32 1.63 -20.25
C GLN A 133 -16.86 1.37 -20.66
N GLY A 134 -16.60 1.21 -21.96
CA GLY A 134 -15.23 1.09 -22.49
C GLY A 134 -14.49 2.43 -22.45
N SER A 135 -14.04 2.83 -21.27
CA SER A 135 -13.32 4.11 -21.06
C SER A 135 -12.10 3.90 -20.14
N VAL A 136 -11.14 4.82 -20.24
CA VAL A 136 -9.94 4.80 -19.36
C VAL A 136 -10.39 4.97 -17.91
N ALA A 137 -9.80 4.15 -17.03
CA ALA A 137 -10.05 4.16 -15.57
C ALA A 137 -11.54 3.98 -15.20
N ALA A 138 -12.28 3.15 -15.99
CA ALA A 138 -13.69 2.87 -15.75
C ALA A 138 -13.94 2.11 -14.44
N VAL A 139 -12.94 1.42 -13.88
CA VAL A 139 -13.03 0.71 -12.61
C VAL A 139 -11.99 1.26 -11.65
N ARG A 140 -12.39 1.49 -10.40
CA ARG A 140 -11.51 1.95 -9.32
C ARG A 140 -11.74 1.09 -8.09
N VAL A 141 -10.67 0.49 -7.60
CA VAL A 141 -10.66 -0.31 -6.38
C VAL A 141 -9.86 0.44 -5.33
N ARG A 142 -10.52 0.85 -4.25
CA ARG A 142 -9.85 1.41 -3.06
C ARG A 142 -9.70 0.33 -2.02
N TYR A 143 -8.49 0.20 -1.50
CA TYR A 143 -8.16 -0.80 -0.50
C TYR A 143 -7.09 -0.28 0.45
N ARG A 144 -6.98 -0.91 1.61
CA ARG A 144 -5.91 -0.65 2.56
C ARG A 144 -4.88 -1.76 2.47
N ALA A 145 -3.62 -1.36 2.53
CA ALA A 145 -2.49 -2.28 2.53
C ALA A 145 -1.45 -1.88 3.59
N GLY A 146 -0.71 -2.84 4.10
CA GLY A 146 0.31 -2.67 5.13
C GLY A 146 0.40 -3.88 6.04
N TYR A 147 1.53 -4.04 6.73
CA TYR A 147 1.77 -5.21 7.60
C TYR A 147 0.91 -5.23 8.88
N SER A 148 0.25 -4.14 9.24
CA SER A 148 -0.60 -4.06 10.43
C SER A 148 -1.88 -3.29 10.16
N THR A 149 -2.96 -3.70 10.82
CA THR A 149 -4.23 -2.98 10.87
C THR A 149 -4.28 -2.00 12.03
N SER A 150 -3.32 -2.06 12.95
CA SER A 150 -3.29 -1.26 14.16
C SER A 150 -2.87 0.19 13.87
N ALA A 151 -3.59 1.13 14.45
CA ALA A 151 -3.20 2.53 14.49
C ALA A 151 -2.13 2.83 15.58
N ALA A 152 -1.91 1.90 16.51
CA ALA A 152 -0.89 2.04 17.55
C ALA A 152 0.51 1.88 16.94
N ALA A 153 1.33 2.92 17.04
CA ALA A 153 2.64 3.02 16.40
C ALA A 153 3.53 1.80 16.71
N ALA A 154 3.69 1.46 17.99
CA ALA A 154 4.56 0.34 18.39
C ALA A 154 4.14 -1.00 17.77
N THR A 155 2.82 -1.28 17.72
CA THR A 155 2.29 -2.51 17.12
C THR A 155 2.49 -2.52 15.60
N ALA A 156 2.22 -1.39 14.94
CA ALA A 156 2.38 -1.25 13.51
C ALA A 156 3.84 -1.41 13.08
N GLN A 157 4.78 -0.79 13.81
CA GLN A 157 6.21 -0.90 13.58
C GLN A 157 6.74 -2.32 13.80
N ALA A 158 6.27 -2.99 14.87
CA ALA A 158 6.67 -4.36 15.18
C ALA A 158 6.22 -5.38 14.12
N ALA A 159 5.13 -5.11 13.40
CA ALA A 159 4.61 -5.97 12.35
C ALA A 159 5.48 -5.95 11.08
N VAL A 160 6.24 -4.87 10.83
CA VAL A 160 7.16 -4.80 9.70
C VAL A 160 8.35 -5.73 9.96
N PRO A 161 8.72 -6.62 9.02
CA PRO A 161 9.84 -7.55 9.19
C PRO A 161 11.13 -6.84 9.61
N SER A 162 11.83 -7.40 10.59
CA SER A 162 13.05 -6.81 11.17
C SER A 162 14.15 -6.59 10.11
N ALA A 163 14.24 -7.46 9.12
CA ALA A 163 15.22 -7.32 8.03
C ALA A 163 14.97 -6.03 7.20
N ILE A 164 13.71 -5.69 6.94
CA ILE A 164 13.34 -4.46 6.22
C ILE A 164 13.69 -3.24 7.09
N ARG A 165 13.32 -3.26 8.36
CA ARG A 165 13.66 -2.17 9.30
C ARG A 165 15.16 -1.95 9.43
N GLN A 166 15.94 -3.04 9.50
CA GLN A 166 17.41 -2.96 9.55
C GLN A 166 17.98 -2.38 8.25
N TRP A 167 17.47 -2.80 7.09
CA TRP A 167 17.87 -2.21 5.82
C TRP A 167 17.56 -0.71 5.77
N MET A 168 16.39 -0.29 6.24
CA MET A 168 16.03 1.13 6.30
C MET A 168 16.96 1.93 7.23
N LEU A 169 17.33 1.38 8.38
CA LEU A 169 18.31 2.01 9.29
C LEU A 169 19.65 2.26 8.61
N LEU A 170 20.15 1.27 7.87
CA LEU A 170 21.39 1.42 7.10
C LEU A 170 21.25 2.45 5.98
N ALA A 171 20.12 2.45 5.26
CA ALA A 171 19.84 3.43 4.21
C ALA A 171 19.78 4.86 4.78
N VAL A 172 19.12 5.07 5.91
CA VAL A 172 19.11 6.37 6.59
C VAL A 172 20.52 6.79 7.00
N GLY A 173 21.32 5.88 7.54
CA GLY A 173 22.72 6.14 7.90
C GLY A 173 23.55 6.62 6.71
N ASP A 174 23.49 5.89 5.59
CA ASP A 174 24.19 6.25 4.35
C ASP A 174 23.77 7.63 3.82
N MET A 175 22.45 7.90 3.75
CA MET A 175 21.93 9.21 3.32
C MET A 175 22.34 10.34 4.27
N TYR A 176 22.36 10.06 5.58
CA TYR A 176 22.75 11.04 6.59
C TYR A 176 24.22 11.42 6.49
N GLU A 177 25.13 10.46 6.30
CA GLU A 177 26.55 10.69 6.16
C GLU A 177 26.90 11.41 4.85
N ARG A 178 26.27 11.04 3.74
CA ARG A 178 26.54 11.64 2.42
C ARG A 178 26.15 13.13 2.33
N ARG A 179 25.18 13.58 3.12
CA ARG A 179 24.84 15.02 3.17
C ARG A 179 26.02 15.91 3.59
N ALA A 180 26.92 15.37 4.44
CA ALA A 180 28.09 16.10 4.95
C ALA A 180 29.25 16.13 3.95
N ALA A 181 29.19 15.30 2.89
CA ALA A 181 30.22 15.19 1.86
C ALA A 181 29.96 16.08 0.63
N SER A 182 28.84 16.82 0.61
CA SER A 182 28.45 17.78 -0.42
C SER A 182 28.62 19.19 0.07
#